data_9de1246bbd58d61f7aab286ef7861eb2
#
_entry.id   9de1246bbd58d61f7aab286ef7861eb2
#
_cell.length_a   1.000
_cell.length_b   1.000
_cell.length_c   1.000
_cell.angle_alpha   90.00
_cell.angle_beta   90.00
_cell.angle_gamma   90.00
#
_symmetry.space_group_name_H-M   'P 1'
#
loop_
_entity.id
_entity.type
_entity.pdbx_description
1 polymer ?
#
loop_
_entity_poly.entity_id
_entity_poly.type
_entity_poly.pdbx_seq_one_letter_code
_entity_poly.pdbx_strand_id
1 'polypeptide(L)'
;MRRFFTPALFAALAGFALTPAAAQGRLLLLDQGAYVCALPGDATGAAWIEQEGRDSSITGGSSYRTPRGSGTYLMEGKTVTFTRGPMRGMKMMRLGSGLLQQIEPGGKLGRLRCHRTGPVRD
;
A
#
# COMPACT_ATOMS: atom_id res chain seq x y z
N MET A 1 -68.29 -14.73 11.52
CA MET A 1 -67.79 -14.55 11.38
C MET A 1 -66.72 -14.31 11.19
N ARG A 2 -66.39 -14.19 11.14
CA ARG A 2 -65.43 -14.00 10.97
C ARG A 2 -64.31 -13.84 10.95
N ARG A 3 -63.65 -13.79 10.72
CA ARG A 3 -62.66 -13.67 10.74
C ARG A 3 -61.68 -13.33 10.48
N PHE A 4 -61.04 -13.20 10.45
CA PHE A 4 -60.09 -12.87 10.21
C PHE A 4 -58.99 -12.77 10.20
N PHE A 5 -58.29 -12.69 10.04
CA PHE A 5 -57.29 -12.54 10.01
C PHE A 5 -56.28 -12.20 9.83
N THR A 6 -55.37 -12.06 9.83
CA THR A 6 -54.49 -11.71 9.76
C THR A 6 -53.50 -11.69 9.47
N PRO A 7 -52.88 -11.45 9.41
CA PRO A 7 -51.85 -11.34 9.10
C PRO A 7 -50.73 -11.11 9.11
N ALA A 8 -50.11 -11.00 9.07
CA ALA A 8 -49.06 -10.85 9.08
C ALA A 8 -48.06 -10.55 8.80
N LEU A 9 -47.59 -10.49 8.72
CA LEU A 9 -46.61 -10.22 8.55
C LEU A 9 -45.55 -10.16 8.42
N PHE A 10 -44.98 -10.03 8.26
CA PHE A 10 -43.97 -9.89 8.11
C PHE A 10 -42.88 -9.58 7.97
N ALA A 11 -42.21 -9.45 7.98
CA ALA A 11 -41.30 -9.17 8.01
C ALA A 11 -40.27 -9.03 7.61
N ALA A 12 -39.67 -9.00 7.44
CA ALA A 12 -38.71 -8.91 7.08
C ALA A 12 -37.67 -8.55 7.12
N LEU A 13 -37.15 -8.48 7.08
CA LEU A 13 -36.21 -8.19 7.18
C LEU A 13 -35.16 -8.09 6.81
N ALA A 14 -34.61 -7.93 6.72
CA ALA A 14 -33.77 -7.79 6.37
C ALA A 14 -32.65 -7.57 6.38
N GLY A 15 -32.06 -7.63 6.40
CA GLY A 15 -31.02 -7.59 6.51
C GLY A 15 -30.04 -7.22 5.92
N PHE A 16 -29.44 -7.00 5.82
CA PHE A 16 -28.60 -6.64 5.32
C PHE A 16 -27.47 -6.66 5.50
N ALA A 17 -26.86 -6.92 5.41
CA ALA A 17 -25.83 -7.17 5.44
C ALA A 17 -24.97 -6.35 5.11
N LEU A 18 -24.27 -6.07 5.40
CA LEU A 18 -23.48 -5.34 5.19
C LEU A 18 -22.33 -5.69 4.91
N THR A 19 -21.91 -5.97 4.38
CA THR A 19 -20.80 -6.26 4.05
C THR A 19 -19.92 -5.40 4.05
N PRO A 20 -18.89 -5.58 4.33
CA PRO A 20 -17.87 -4.76 4.39
C PRO A 20 -17.27 -4.79 3.09
N ALA A 21 -17.93 -4.53 2.21
CA ALA A 21 -17.35 -4.37 0.98
C ALA A 21 -16.21 -3.51 1.04
N ALA A 22 -16.20 -2.68 1.99
CA ALA A 22 -15.11 -1.79 2.08
C ALA A 22 -13.85 -2.51 2.31
N ALA A 23 -13.87 -3.59 2.92
CA ALA A 23 -12.66 -4.27 3.20
C ALA A 23 -12.26 -5.15 2.10
N GLN A 24 -13.16 -5.41 1.19
CA GLN A 24 -12.82 -6.23 0.21
C GLN A 24 -12.46 -5.65 -0.97
N GLY A 25 -11.65 -6.01 -1.70
CA GLY A 25 -11.24 -5.47 -2.94
C GLY A 25 -10.83 -4.06 -2.89
N ARG A 26 -10.77 -3.44 -1.71
CA ARG A 26 -10.39 -2.11 -1.64
C ARG A 26 -8.93 -2.04 -1.90
N LEU A 27 -8.50 -1.19 -2.78
CA LEU A 27 -7.09 -0.93 -2.95
C LEU A 27 -6.61 -0.14 -1.77
N LEU A 28 -5.51 -0.56 -1.21
CA LEU A 28 -4.91 0.16 -0.12
C LEU A 28 -3.95 1.20 -0.66
N LEU A 29 -3.67 2.18 0.17
CA LEU A 29 -2.79 3.28 -0.21
C LEU A 29 -1.60 3.32 0.72
N LEU A 30 -0.47 3.71 0.17
CA LEU A 30 0.71 3.93 0.99
C LEU A 30 0.58 5.29 1.67
N ASP A 31 1.24 5.43 2.80
CA ASP A 31 1.27 6.71 3.48
C ASP A 31 2.00 7.71 2.60
N GLN A 32 1.40 8.85 2.39
CA GLN A 32 2.01 9.89 1.58
C GLN A 32 3.23 10.45 2.28
N GLY A 33 4.21 10.82 1.52
CA GLY A 33 5.41 11.40 2.08
C GLY A 33 6.65 11.05 1.28
N ALA A 34 7.78 11.51 1.77
CA ALA A 34 9.06 11.22 1.17
C ALA A 34 9.61 9.93 1.78
N TYR A 35 10.13 9.08 0.93
CA TYR A 35 10.71 7.80 1.34
C TYR A 35 12.17 7.74 0.92
N VAL A 36 13.00 7.23 1.80
CA VAL A 36 14.40 7.01 1.53
C VAL A 36 14.66 5.51 1.54
N CYS A 37 15.37 5.03 0.56
CA CYS A 37 15.67 3.61 0.44
C CYS A 37 17.14 3.37 0.78
N ALA A 38 17.39 2.33 1.53
CA ALA A 38 18.74 2.02 2.00
C ALA A 38 18.94 0.52 2.16
N LEU A 39 20.19 0.12 2.08
CA LEU A 39 20.57 -1.25 2.40
C LEU A 39 21.09 -1.27 3.83
N PRO A 40 20.92 -2.39 4.52
CA PRO A 40 21.51 -2.50 5.85
C PRO A 40 23.02 -2.50 5.73
N GLY A 41 23.68 -1.77 6.60
CA GLY A 41 25.13 -1.77 6.67
C GLY A 41 25.61 -2.90 7.54
N ASP A 42 26.90 -2.83 7.92
CA ASP A 42 27.42 -3.84 8.80
C ASP A 42 27.82 -3.23 10.14
N ALA A 43 28.24 -4.05 11.04
CA ALA A 43 28.49 -3.61 12.40
C ALA A 43 29.71 -2.68 12.53
N THR A 44 30.53 -2.62 11.52
CA THR A 44 31.76 -1.81 11.58
C THR A 44 31.61 -0.47 10.87
N GLY A 45 30.47 -0.21 10.26
CA GLY A 45 30.25 1.03 9.52
C GLY A 45 28.88 1.60 9.80
N ALA A 46 28.33 2.30 8.84
CA ALA A 46 27.02 2.88 8.96
C ALA A 46 25.97 1.79 9.07
N ALA A 47 24.97 2.01 9.92
CA ALA A 47 23.89 1.05 10.07
C ALA A 47 23.04 0.93 8.82
N TRP A 48 22.92 2.02 8.09
CA TRP A 48 22.12 2.06 6.85
C TRP A 48 22.92 2.76 5.77
N ILE A 49 22.89 2.21 4.59
CA ILE A 49 23.58 2.80 3.45
C ILE A 49 22.54 3.23 2.44
N GLU A 50 22.30 4.53 2.35
CA GLU A 50 21.28 5.04 1.45
C GLU A 50 21.62 4.75 0.00
N GLN A 51 20.61 4.44 -0.78
CA GLN A 51 20.76 4.13 -2.18
C GLN A 51 20.23 5.29 -3.00
N GLU A 52 21.11 6.13 -3.46
CA GLU A 52 20.70 7.25 -4.27
C GLU A 52 19.96 6.77 -5.51
N GLY A 53 19.00 7.55 -5.92
CA GLY A 53 18.22 7.19 -7.08
C GLY A 53 17.07 6.25 -6.78
N ARG A 54 17.00 5.74 -5.56
CA ARG A 54 15.88 4.91 -5.16
C ARG A 54 14.89 5.67 -4.30
N ASP A 55 15.20 6.92 -3.98
CA ASP A 55 14.31 7.71 -3.15
C ASP A 55 13.08 8.11 -3.95
N SER A 56 11.97 8.18 -3.28
CA SER A 56 10.71 8.53 -3.93
C SER A 56 9.80 9.26 -2.96
N SER A 57 8.77 9.88 -3.50
CA SER A 57 7.71 10.47 -2.68
C SER A 57 6.40 9.88 -3.14
N ILE A 58 5.60 9.44 -2.18
CA ILE A 58 4.25 8.97 -2.46
C ILE A 58 3.37 10.20 -2.41
N THR A 59 2.85 10.60 -3.56
CA THR A 59 2.21 11.89 -3.71
C THR A 59 0.70 11.85 -3.71
N GLY A 60 0.11 10.68 -3.82
CA GLY A 60 -1.34 10.60 -3.87
C GLY A 60 -1.80 9.18 -3.81
N GLY A 61 -3.04 8.97 -4.15
CA GLY A 61 -3.67 7.68 -4.01
C GLY A 61 -2.95 6.53 -4.69
N SER A 62 -2.39 6.75 -5.84
CA SER A 62 -1.65 5.70 -6.51
C SER A 62 -0.52 6.29 -7.32
N SER A 63 -0.02 7.45 -6.91
CA SER A 63 1.03 8.12 -7.64
C SER A 63 2.27 8.33 -6.78
N TYR A 64 3.41 8.36 -7.44
CA TYR A 64 4.67 8.61 -6.78
C TYR A 64 5.54 9.47 -7.68
N ARG A 65 6.58 10.02 -7.10
CA ARG A 65 7.51 10.89 -7.84
C ARG A 65 8.93 10.60 -7.39
N THR A 66 9.85 10.65 -8.31
CA THR A 66 11.27 10.54 -8.02
C THR A 66 11.98 11.69 -8.74
N PRO A 67 13.26 11.90 -8.46
CA PRO A 67 14.01 12.91 -9.22
C PRO A 67 14.02 12.65 -10.72
N ARG A 68 13.75 11.42 -11.15
CA ARG A 68 13.76 11.10 -12.57
C ARG A 68 12.39 11.10 -13.22
N GLY A 69 11.37 11.40 -12.48
CA GLY A 69 10.03 11.47 -13.03
C GLY A 69 9.00 10.90 -12.09
N SER A 70 7.77 10.85 -12.55
CA SER A 70 6.67 10.36 -11.73
C SER A 70 6.04 9.12 -12.36
N GLY A 71 5.24 8.43 -11.60
CA GLY A 71 4.57 7.24 -12.08
C GLY A 71 3.44 6.85 -11.17
N THR A 72 3.02 5.61 -11.33
CA THR A 72 1.90 5.08 -10.57
C THR A 72 2.29 3.77 -9.90
N TYR A 73 1.57 3.44 -8.84
CA TYR A 73 1.75 2.18 -8.15
C TYR A 73 0.39 1.57 -7.83
N LEU A 74 0.40 0.30 -7.54
CA LEU A 74 -0.79 -0.42 -7.16
C LEU A 74 -0.46 -1.19 -5.89
N MET A 75 -1.32 -1.09 -4.88
CA MET A 75 -1.11 -1.84 -3.65
C MET A 75 -2.24 -2.82 -3.43
N GLU A 76 -1.88 -4.08 -3.31
CA GLU A 76 -2.85 -5.12 -3.05
C GLU A 76 -2.41 -5.87 -1.82
N GLY A 77 -3.21 -5.85 -0.78
CA GLY A 77 -2.80 -6.43 0.49
C GLY A 77 -1.57 -5.71 1.00
N LYS A 78 -0.48 -6.42 1.13
CA LYS A 78 0.78 -5.83 1.58
C LYS A 78 1.78 -5.65 0.45
N THR A 79 1.39 -5.98 -0.76
CA THR A 79 2.31 -5.91 -1.89
C THR A 79 2.07 -4.66 -2.71
N VAL A 80 3.13 -3.91 -2.92
CA VAL A 80 3.12 -2.68 -3.72
C VAL A 80 3.84 -2.98 -5.02
N THR A 81 3.20 -2.72 -6.14
CA THR A 81 3.81 -2.89 -7.45
C THR A 81 3.85 -1.53 -8.14
N PHE A 82 5.03 -1.12 -8.55
CA PHE A 82 5.17 0.13 -9.29
C PHE A 82 4.88 -0.17 -10.75
N THR A 83 3.81 0.41 -11.26
CA THR A 83 3.27 0.03 -12.56
C THR A 83 3.73 0.92 -13.70
N ARG A 84 4.07 2.16 -13.42
CA ARG A 84 4.57 3.08 -14.42
C ARG A 84 5.62 3.99 -13.83
N GLY A 85 6.44 4.57 -14.66
CA GLY A 85 7.43 5.54 -14.27
C GLY A 85 8.79 4.94 -14.00
N PRO A 86 9.66 5.71 -13.38
CA PRO A 86 11.06 5.27 -13.18
C PRO A 86 11.23 3.99 -12.39
N MET A 87 10.28 3.66 -11.52
CA MET A 87 10.38 2.46 -10.71
C MET A 87 9.54 1.30 -11.23
N ARG A 88 9.10 1.42 -12.47
CA ARG A 88 8.25 0.40 -13.07
C ARG A 88 8.84 -0.99 -12.92
N GLY A 89 7.98 -1.92 -12.52
CA GLY A 89 8.38 -3.32 -12.35
C GLY A 89 8.87 -3.67 -10.97
N MET A 90 9.17 -2.68 -10.15
CA MET A 90 9.63 -2.94 -8.80
C MET A 90 8.48 -3.34 -7.91
N LYS A 91 8.73 -4.31 -7.03
CA LYS A 91 7.72 -4.73 -6.07
C LYS A 91 8.27 -4.60 -4.68
N MET A 92 7.42 -4.22 -3.76
CA MET A 92 7.82 -4.07 -2.36
C MET A 92 6.73 -4.61 -1.45
N MET A 93 7.11 -5.01 -0.27
CA MET A 93 6.16 -5.44 0.73
C MET A 93 6.07 -4.37 1.80
N ARG A 94 4.86 -4.00 2.17
CA ARG A 94 4.65 -3.06 3.25
C ARG A 94 4.77 -3.80 4.56
N LEU A 95 5.76 -3.44 5.35
CA LEU A 95 6.00 -4.08 6.64
C LEU A 95 5.28 -3.37 7.77
N GLY A 96 4.95 -2.12 7.58
CA GLY A 96 4.27 -1.33 8.57
C GLY A 96 4.04 0.05 8.02
N SER A 97 3.56 0.94 8.87
CA SER A 97 3.31 2.31 8.44
C SER A 97 4.63 2.95 8.02
N GLY A 98 4.71 3.37 6.78
CA GLY A 98 5.91 4.03 6.30
C GLY A 98 7.14 3.15 6.15
N LEU A 99 6.98 1.84 6.10
CA LEU A 99 8.12 0.95 5.94
C LEU A 99 7.86 -0.08 4.86
N LEU A 100 8.75 -0.14 3.89
CA LEU A 100 8.65 -1.06 2.77
C LEU A 100 9.93 -1.86 2.64
N GLN A 101 9.81 -3.08 2.15
CA GLN A 101 10.98 -3.92 1.87
C GLN A 101 10.85 -4.48 0.46
N GLN A 102 11.92 -4.46 -0.28
CA GLN A 102 11.92 -4.91 -1.66
C GLN A 102 11.59 -6.40 -1.77
N ILE A 103 10.82 -6.74 -2.79
CA ILE A 103 10.59 -8.13 -3.17
C ILE A 103 11.38 -8.36 -4.45
N GLU A 104 12.31 -9.29 -4.39
CA GLU A 104 13.14 -9.59 -5.56
C GLU A 104 12.33 -10.36 -6.60
N PRO A 105 12.80 -10.38 -7.85
CA PRO A 105 12.06 -11.05 -8.92
C PRO A 105 11.64 -12.49 -8.62
N GLY A 106 12.36 -13.19 -7.81
CA GLY A 106 11.97 -14.54 -7.45
C GLY A 106 10.94 -14.65 -6.35
N GLY A 107 10.48 -13.51 -5.83
CA GLY A 107 9.50 -13.51 -4.76
C GLY A 107 10.10 -13.45 -3.37
N LYS A 108 11.40 -13.53 -3.23
CA LYS A 108 12.02 -13.45 -1.94
C LYS A 108 12.19 -12.02 -1.51
N LEU A 109 12.16 -11.78 -0.21
CA LEU A 109 12.41 -10.44 0.28
C LEU A 109 13.88 -10.10 0.08
N GLY A 110 14.12 -8.94 -0.49
CA GLY A 110 15.46 -8.45 -0.69
C GLY A 110 15.93 -7.68 0.52
N ARG A 111 17.10 -7.08 0.40
CA ARG A 111 17.68 -6.35 1.51
C ARG A 111 17.35 -4.87 1.52
N LEU A 112 16.91 -4.35 0.40
CA LEU A 112 16.59 -2.93 0.30
C LEU A 112 15.31 -2.61 1.06
N ARG A 113 15.37 -1.61 1.90
CA ARG A 113 14.20 -1.13 2.63
C ARG A 113 14.03 0.35 2.39
N CYS A 114 12.79 0.79 2.33
CA CYS A 114 12.47 2.19 2.16
C CYS A 114 11.61 2.61 3.34
N HIS A 115 11.90 3.76 3.90
CA HIS A 115 11.11 4.25 5.02
C HIS A 115 10.74 5.70 4.81
N ARG A 116 9.60 6.05 5.35
CA ARG A 116 9.08 7.41 5.24
C ARG A 116 9.87 8.31 6.15
N THR A 117 10.34 9.41 5.63
CA THR A 117 11.14 10.33 6.40
C THR A 117 10.41 11.63 6.73
N GLY A 118 9.31 11.90 6.05
CA GLY A 118 8.58 13.14 6.30
C GLY A 118 7.56 13.39 5.20
N PRO A 119 7.05 14.60 5.12
CA PRO A 119 6.06 14.92 4.11
C PRO A 119 6.69 14.91 2.72
N VAL A 120 5.84 14.97 1.70
CA VAL A 120 6.29 14.98 0.32
C VAL A 120 7.24 16.14 0.11
N ARG A 121 8.35 15.86 -0.57
CA ARG A 121 9.29 16.91 -0.92
C ARG A 121 9.02 17.40 -2.31
N ASP A 122 9.26 18.64 -2.52
CA ASP A 122 9.12 19.24 -3.83
C ASP A 122 10.36 19.07 -4.69
#